data_9924c7873f6995c40c4a3a16287c1415
#
_entry.id   9924c7873f6995c40c4a3a16287c1415
#
_cell.length_a   1.000
_cell.length_b   1.000
_cell.length_c   1.000
_cell.angle_alpha   90.00
_cell.angle_beta   90.00
_cell.angle_gamma   90.00
#
_symmetry.space_group_name_H-M   'P 1'
#
loop_
_entity.id
_entity.type
_entity.pdbx_description
1 polymer ?
#
loop_
_entity_poly.entity_id
_entity_poly.type
_entity_poly.pdbx_seq_one_letter_code
_entity_poly.pdbx_strand_id
1 'polypeptide(L)'
;YSQRCWASTSGKVMEQKQYPLADSLTDAFIRKWPTNVRAYLMKAQIKLLRRDTVSALHWMDSALIIRPNEAEAWDFKGRYALQKRQYALADSFLTQAVRNNANYADTYMARAQARHAQNRYSLALSDYDRVIELIPEHFVAHYNRGLLRTFIGDDNRALSDFDFVLKKEPNNTLARYNRAILRERVGQFAAAAADYSVLLRAYPHFTAGYAARAKCRRRIGDVRGALADESRVQRAQLDFFFNARRKSVKKVRKRSEHALEQYDQLIEEEVDSARTFITAYSGKVQNRKVDRVFLAPFRVIAAADTVSDHRSVLYLSVSGTLKEHKAEVSAEPGEMISADQLHKWLKSNLVVQRALFLAQEAAMLPNERADEALQLLEKATQLQPNAAYLYYNKGCVLGAQGRLDEARGAFTKALTLDNRMAEAYYNRGVAALLDGRAADALPDLSRAGELGIYRAYNLIKQAKKTLQ
;
A
#
# COMPACT_ATOMS: atom_id res chain seq x y z
N TYR A 1 -6.80 -28.64 -40.64
CA TYR A 1 -6.91 -28.36 -39.19
C TYR A 1 -7.29 -26.88 -39.03
N SER A 2 -8.48 -26.59 -38.50
CA SER A 2 -8.89 -25.23 -38.20
C SER A 2 -8.11 -24.71 -36.97
N GLN A 3 -7.97 -23.41 -36.86
CA GLN A 3 -7.30 -22.77 -35.66
C GLN A 3 -7.94 -23.20 -34.34
N ARG A 4 -9.25 -23.49 -34.31
CA ARG A 4 -10.00 -23.97 -33.14
C ARG A 4 -9.59 -25.41 -32.74
N CYS A 5 -9.43 -26.28 -33.72
CA CYS A 5 -9.06 -27.67 -33.49
C CYS A 5 -7.64 -27.81 -32.91
N TRP A 6 -6.71 -26.98 -33.41
CA TRP A 6 -5.34 -26.96 -32.90
C TRP A 6 -5.26 -26.54 -31.40
N ALA A 7 -5.94 -25.49 -31.01
CA ALA A 7 -5.91 -25.02 -29.62
C ALA A 7 -6.44 -26.08 -28.64
N SER A 8 -7.50 -26.80 -29.03
CA SER A 8 -8.05 -27.90 -28.24
C SER A 8 -7.07 -29.10 -28.17
N THR A 9 -6.42 -29.45 -29.28
CA THR A 9 -5.47 -30.57 -29.32
C THR A 9 -4.23 -30.28 -28.49
N SER A 10 -3.63 -29.11 -28.65
CA SER A 10 -2.45 -28.69 -27.87
C SER A 10 -2.76 -28.58 -26.37
N GLY A 11 -3.94 -28.11 -26.00
CA GLY A 11 -4.40 -28.08 -24.61
C GLY A 11 -4.47 -29.47 -23.99
N LYS A 12 -5.11 -30.43 -24.67
CA LYS A 12 -5.19 -31.83 -24.21
C LYS A 12 -3.81 -32.48 -24.06
N VAL A 13 -2.89 -32.23 -24.99
CA VAL A 13 -1.51 -32.75 -24.92
C VAL A 13 -0.74 -32.15 -23.75
N MET A 14 -0.99 -30.88 -23.43
CA MET A 14 -0.43 -30.23 -22.24
C MET A 14 -0.98 -30.81 -20.93
N GLU A 15 -2.28 -31.06 -20.86
CA GLU A 15 -2.93 -31.74 -19.72
C GLU A 15 -2.33 -33.13 -19.47
N GLN A 16 -1.99 -33.85 -20.53
CA GLN A 16 -1.31 -35.16 -20.50
C GLN A 16 0.20 -35.05 -20.19
N LYS A 17 0.72 -33.84 -19.90
CA LYS A 17 2.14 -33.56 -19.63
C LYS A 17 3.11 -33.94 -20.74
N GLN A 18 2.63 -34.12 -21.97
CA GLN A 18 3.45 -34.43 -23.14
C GLN A 18 4.06 -33.16 -23.75
N TYR A 19 4.84 -32.42 -22.94
CA TYR A 19 5.38 -31.12 -23.31
C TYR A 19 6.22 -31.11 -24.62
N PRO A 20 7.07 -32.12 -24.92
CA PRO A 20 7.81 -32.14 -26.19
C PRO A 20 6.90 -32.18 -27.41
N LEU A 21 5.81 -32.98 -27.34
CA LEU A 21 4.83 -33.07 -28.42
C LEU A 21 4.04 -31.75 -28.58
N ALA A 22 3.60 -31.14 -27.43
CA ALA A 22 2.95 -29.85 -27.44
C ALA A 22 3.84 -28.76 -28.04
N ASP A 23 5.13 -28.77 -27.70
CA ASP A 23 6.15 -27.85 -28.21
C ASP A 23 6.29 -27.96 -29.74
N SER A 24 6.43 -29.20 -30.26
CA SER A 24 6.53 -29.48 -31.71
C SER A 24 5.26 -29.09 -32.47
N LEU A 25 4.08 -29.41 -31.93
CA LEU A 25 2.80 -29.02 -32.53
C LEU A 25 2.64 -27.50 -32.60
N THR A 26 3.10 -26.79 -31.56
CA THR A 26 3.04 -25.33 -31.51
C THR A 26 4.01 -24.70 -32.52
N ASP A 27 5.21 -25.27 -32.72
CA ASP A 27 6.15 -24.84 -33.78
C ASP A 27 5.56 -25.00 -35.17
N ALA A 28 4.94 -26.15 -35.44
CA ALA A 28 4.28 -26.39 -36.72
C ALA A 28 3.13 -25.40 -36.96
N PHE A 29 2.40 -25.04 -35.90
CA PHE A 29 1.32 -24.08 -35.98
C PHE A 29 1.84 -22.66 -36.24
N ILE A 30 2.88 -22.21 -35.52
CA ILE A 30 3.51 -20.88 -35.70
C ILE A 30 4.06 -20.75 -37.13
N ARG A 31 4.68 -21.78 -37.69
CA ARG A 31 5.14 -21.76 -39.08
C ARG A 31 3.97 -21.54 -40.09
N LYS A 32 2.80 -22.13 -39.81
CA LYS A 32 1.62 -21.99 -40.67
C LYS A 32 0.87 -20.66 -40.47
N TRP A 33 0.83 -20.13 -39.26
CA TRP A 33 0.12 -18.90 -38.90
C TRP A 33 1.00 -18.00 -38.02
N PRO A 34 2.02 -17.34 -38.57
CA PRO A 34 3.03 -16.57 -37.82
C PRO A 34 2.50 -15.34 -37.11
N THR A 35 1.29 -14.87 -37.43
CA THR A 35 0.66 -13.71 -36.77
C THR A 35 -0.32 -14.10 -35.65
N ASN A 36 -0.44 -15.39 -35.35
CA ASN A 36 -1.35 -15.86 -34.31
C ASN A 36 -0.71 -15.75 -32.91
N VAL A 37 -0.97 -14.66 -32.20
CA VAL A 37 -0.41 -14.38 -30.88
C VAL A 37 -0.64 -15.50 -29.86
N ARG A 38 -1.82 -16.16 -29.90
CA ARG A 38 -2.15 -17.26 -28.98
C ARG A 38 -1.18 -18.43 -29.06
N ALA A 39 -0.60 -18.66 -30.24
CA ALA A 39 0.42 -19.72 -30.37
C ALA A 39 1.72 -19.38 -29.66
N TYR A 40 2.13 -18.13 -29.68
CA TYR A 40 3.31 -17.64 -28.95
C TYR A 40 3.10 -17.68 -27.45
N LEU A 41 1.92 -17.30 -26.95
CA LEU A 41 1.56 -17.40 -25.54
C LEU A 41 1.58 -18.86 -25.08
N MET A 42 1.00 -19.76 -25.87
CA MET A 42 1.02 -21.20 -25.57
C MET A 42 2.44 -21.77 -25.59
N LYS A 43 3.28 -21.35 -26.53
CA LYS A 43 4.70 -21.73 -26.58
C LYS A 43 5.44 -21.28 -25.32
N ALA A 44 5.21 -20.05 -24.90
CA ALA A 44 5.76 -19.52 -23.65
C ALA A 44 5.28 -20.33 -22.44
N GLN A 45 4.00 -20.68 -22.37
CA GLN A 45 3.45 -21.50 -21.29
C GLN A 45 4.08 -22.92 -21.25
N ILE A 46 4.29 -23.55 -22.39
CA ILE A 46 5.00 -24.84 -22.48
C ILE A 46 6.43 -24.70 -21.93
N LYS A 47 7.15 -23.63 -22.29
CA LYS A 47 8.50 -23.38 -21.76
C LYS A 47 8.50 -23.18 -20.25
N LEU A 48 7.48 -22.50 -19.70
CA LEU A 48 7.32 -22.36 -18.25
C LEU A 48 7.12 -23.70 -17.56
N LEU A 49 6.24 -24.55 -18.08
CA LEU A 49 5.99 -25.89 -17.52
C LEU A 49 7.27 -26.75 -17.53
N ARG A 50 8.15 -26.49 -18.48
CA ARG A 50 9.49 -27.10 -18.56
C ARG A 50 10.55 -26.39 -17.70
N ARG A 51 10.16 -25.36 -16.92
CA ARG A 51 11.06 -24.51 -16.10
C ARG A 51 12.08 -23.70 -16.91
N ASP A 52 11.87 -23.54 -18.20
CA ASP A 52 12.68 -22.71 -19.08
C ASP A 52 12.09 -21.30 -19.17
N THR A 53 12.34 -20.52 -18.12
CA THR A 53 11.76 -19.17 -17.98
C THR A 53 12.37 -18.19 -18.98
N VAL A 54 13.63 -18.38 -19.39
CA VAL A 54 14.30 -17.47 -20.34
C VAL A 54 13.67 -17.60 -21.72
N SER A 55 13.49 -18.83 -22.22
CA SER A 55 12.79 -19.03 -23.49
C SER A 55 11.33 -18.59 -23.42
N ALA A 56 10.66 -18.76 -22.27
CA ALA A 56 9.29 -18.29 -22.09
C ALA A 56 9.18 -16.76 -22.25
N LEU A 57 10.10 -15.98 -21.65
CA LEU A 57 10.16 -14.52 -21.83
C LEU A 57 10.35 -14.13 -23.29
N HIS A 58 11.28 -14.81 -24.00
CA HIS A 58 11.51 -14.54 -25.41
C HIS A 58 10.22 -14.74 -26.26
N TRP A 59 9.46 -15.81 -25.97
CA TRP A 59 8.19 -16.06 -26.67
C TRP A 59 7.10 -15.04 -26.29
N MET A 60 7.10 -14.52 -25.05
CA MET A 60 6.23 -13.41 -24.65
C MET A 60 6.61 -12.12 -25.38
N ASP A 61 7.91 -11.81 -25.52
CA ASP A 61 8.37 -10.67 -26.31
C ASP A 61 7.97 -10.80 -27.79
N SER A 62 8.07 -11.99 -28.34
CA SER A 62 7.59 -12.27 -29.72
C SER A 62 6.08 -12.05 -29.84
N ALA A 63 5.29 -12.42 -28.84
CA ALA A 63 3.86 -12.16 -28.80
C ALA A 63 3.57 -10.65 -28.79
N LEU A 64 4.33 -9.86 -28.03
CA LEU A 64 4.19 -8.41 -27.94
C LEU A 64 4.65 -7.66 -29.20
N ILE A 65 5.60 -8.21 -29.96
CA ILE A 65 5.97 -7.67 -31.28
C ILE A 65 4.77 -7.77 -32.25
N ILE A 66 4.03 -8.90 -32.21
CA ILE A 66 2.87 -9.10 -33.08
C ILE A 66 1.66 -8.28 -32.57
N ARG A 67 1.44 -8.27 -31.26
CA ARG A 67 0.36 -7.53 -30.61
C ARG A 67 0.85 -6.82 -29.37
N PRO A 68 1.22 -5.52 -29.48
CA PRO A 68 1.77 -4.74 -28.36
C PRO A 68 0.83 -4.58 -27.15
N ASN A 69 -0.48 -4.75 -27.37
CA ASN A 69 -1.50 -4.65 -26.33
C ASN A 69 -1.99 -6.02 -25.80
N GLU A 70 -1.16 -7.08 -25.90
CA GLU A 70 -1.50 -8.38 -25.35
C GLU A 70 -1.31 -8.38 -23.82
N ALA A 71 -2.43 -8.34 -23.09
CA ALA A 71 -2.45 -8.19 -21.65
C ALA A 71 -1.78 -9.35 -20.90
N GLU A 72 -1.96 -10.59 -21.38
CA GLU A 72 -1.38 -11.80 -20.78
C GLU A 72 0.16 -11.79 -20.84
N ALA A 73 0.72 -11.32 -21.95
CA ALA A 73 2.17 -11.21 -22.08
C ALA A 73 2.76 -10.15 -21.14
N TRP A 74 2.08 -9.02 -20.98
CA TRP A 74 2.48 -7.99 -20.02
C TRP A 74 2.36 -8.46 -18.57
N ASP A 75 1.26 -9.15 -18.22
CA ASP A 75 1.08 -9.73 -16.88
C ASP A 75 2.21 -10.71 -16.54
N PHE A 76 2.53 -11.61 -17.48
CA PHE A 76 3.63 -12.55 -17.28
C PHE A 76 4.97 -11.85 -17.03
N LYS A 77 5.33 -10.88 -17.87
CA LYS A 77 6.57 -10.09 -17.70
C LYS A 77 6.59 -9.37 -16.35
N GLY A 78 5.45 -8.82 -15.94
CA GLY A 78 5.29 -8.15 -14.67
C GLY A 78 5.49 -9.08 -13.47
N ARG A 79 4.88 -10.26 -13.49
CA ARG A 79 5.08 -11.28 -12.44
C ARG A 79 6.51 -11.80 -12.40
N TYR A 80 7.14 -11.97 -13.54
CA TYR A 80 8.55 -12.36 -13.62
C TYR A 80 9.45 -11.28 -13.00
N ALA A 81 9.23 -10.01 -13.35
CA ALA A 81 9.98 -8.89 -12.77
C ALA A 81 9.77 -8.80 -11.24
N LEU A 82 8.54 -9.05 -10.78
CA LEU A 82 8.20 -9.11 -9.36
C LEU A 82 9.01 -10.22 -8.65
N GLN A 83 9.07 -11.42 -9.24
CA GLN A 83 9.88 -12.52 -8.72
C GLN A 83 11.38 -12.18 -8.65
N LYS A 84 11.88 -11.40 -9.60
CA LYS A 84 13.26 -10.90 -9.62
C LYS A 84 13.47 -9.68 -8.69
N ARG A 85 12.45 -9.26 -7.94
CA ARG A 85 12.45 -8.08 -7.06
C ARG A 85 12.70 -6.76 -7.80
N GLN A 86 12.43 -6.73 -9.10
CA GLN A 86 12.49 -5.53 -9.94
C GLN A 86 11.16 -4.79 -9.86
N TYR A 87 10.83 -4.25 -8.67
CA TYR A 87 9.49 -3.78 -8.34
C TYR A 87 8.99 -2.65 -9.24
N ALA A 88 9.85 -1.71 -9.61
CA ALA A 88 9.48 -0.61 -10.52
C ALA A 88 9.12 -1.12 -11.92
N LEU A 89 9.89 -2.08 -12.43
CA LEU A 89 9.65 -2.71 -13.73
C LEU A 89 8.39 -3.58 -13.68
N ALA A 90 8.17 -4.30 -12.56
CA ALA A 90 6.96 -5.08 -12.34
C ALA A 90 5.71 -4.19 -12.35
N ASP A 91 5.70 -3.06 -11.62
CA ASP A 91 4.58 -2.11 -11.60
C ASP A 91 4.31 -1.56 -13.01
N SER A 92 5.35 -1.22 -13.78
CA SER A 92 5.22 -0.75 -15.16
C SER A 92 4.55 -1.81 -16.05
N PHE A 93 5.06 -3.04 -16.08
CA PHE A 93 4.51 -4.10 -16.92
C PHE A 93 3.09 -4.50 -16.50
N LEU A 94 2.81 -4.63 -15.20
CA LEU A 94 1.46 -4.94 -14.69
C LEU A 94 0.49 -3.79 -14.95
N THR A 95 0.96 -2.55 -14.99
CA THR A 95 0.14 -1.40 -15.40
C THR A 95 -0.22 -1.49 -16.88
N GLN A 96 0.70 -1.90 -17.76
CA GLN A 96 0.38 -2.18 -19.16
C GLN A 96 -0.63 -3.32 -19.29
N ALA A 97 -0.48 -4.40 -18.51
CA ALA A 97 -1.45 -5.48 -18.50
C ALA A 97 -2.86 -4.99 -18.13
N VAL A 98 -2.99 -4.19 -17.07
CA VAL A 98 -4.28 -3.62 -16.64
C VAL A 98 -4.87 -2.67 -17.69
N ARG A 99 -4.06 -1.81 -18.32
CA ARG A 99 -4.51 -0.90 -19.40
C ARG A 99 -5.04 -1.65 -20.61
N ASN A 100 -4.47 -2.80 -20.89
CA ASN A 100 -4.83 -3.64 -22.04
C ASN A 100 -5.92 -4.69 -21.72
N ASN A 101 -6.72 -4.44 -20.68
CA ASN A 101 -7.89 -5.23 -20.29
C ASN A 101 -7.61 -6.50 -19.47
N ALA A 102 -6.63 -6.46 -18.61
CA ALA A 102 -6.50 -7.52 -17.60
C ALA A 102 -7.51 -7.30 -16.44
N ASN A 103 -8.72 -7.81 -16.56
CA ASN A 103 -9.68 -7.88 -15.46
C ASN A 103 -9.41 -9.09 -14.54
N TYR A 104 -8.15 -9.47 -14.41
CA TYR A 104 -7.74 -10.59 -13.58
C TYR A 104 -7.36 -10.07 -12.18
N ALA A 105 -8.03 -10.58 -11.18
CA ALA A 105 -7.73 -10.26 -9.78
C ALA A 105 -6.25 -10.43 -9.43
N ASP A 106 -5.64 -11.49 -9.96
CA ASP A 106 -4.23 -11.80 -9.77
C ASP A 106 -3.27 -10.73 -10.30
N THR A 107 -3.60 -10.08 -11.43
CA THR A 107 -2.77 -8.99 -11.97
C THR A 107 -2.74 -7.81 -11.00
N TYR A 108 -3.90 -7.46 -10.42
CA TYR A 108 -3.98 -6.43 -9.40
C TYR A 108 -3.27 -6.84 -8.11
N MET A 109 -3.39 -8.12 -7.70
CA MET A 109 -2.64 -8.65 -6.55
C MET A 109 -1.13 -8.50 -6.73
N ALA A 110 -0.60 -8.93 -7.87
CA ALA A 110 0.82 -8.82 -8.20
C ALA A 110 1.27 -7.34 -8.25
N ARG A 111 0.45 -6.45 -8.82
CA ARG A 111 0.76 -5.02 -8.87
C ARG A 111 0.72 -4.37 -7.48
N ALA A 112 -0.24 -4.76 -6.64
CA ALA A 112 -0.31 -4.31 -5.26
C ALA A 112 0.97 -4.67 -4.48
N GLN A 113 1.49 -5.88 -4.66
CA GLN A 113 2.75 -6.32 -4.06
C GLN A 113 3.94 -5.49 -4.55
N ALA A 114 4.05 -5.25 -5.87
CA ALA A 114 5.10 -4.42 -6.45
C ALA A 114 5.06 -2.98 -5.91
N ARG A 115 3.87 -2.39 -5.80
CA ARG A 115 3.62 -1.04 -5.27
C ARG A 115 3.89 -0.95 -3.77
N HIS A 116 3.51 -1.99 -3.01
CA HIS A 116 3.83 -2.07 -1.60
C HIS A 116 5.34 -2.09 -1.37
N ALA A 117 6.08 -2.89 -2.12
CA ALA A 117 7.55 -2.96 -2.03
C ALA A 117 8.24 -1.63 -2.39
N GLN A 118 7.57 -0.78 -3.18
CA GLN A 118 8.02 0.58 -3.51
C GLN A 118 7.53 1.64 -2.52
N ASN A 119 6.90 1.26 -1.39
CA ASN A 119 6.25 2.15 -0.43
C ASN A 119 5.08 2.99 -1.00
N ARG A 120 4.53 2.60 -2.15
CA ARG A 120 3.39 3.26 -2.82
C ARG A 120 2.07 2.74 -2.25
N TYR A 121 1.84 2.94 -0.94
CA TYR A 121 0.79 2.27 -0.17
C TYR A 121 -0.63 2.60 -0.63
N SER A 122 -0.91 3.84 -1.03
CA SER A 122 -2.23 4.24 -1.53
C SER A 122 -2.61 3.49 -2.81
N LEU A 123 -1.65 3.36 -3.73
CA LEU A 123 -1.84 2.63 -4.98
C LEU A 123 -1.97 1.12 -4.74
N ALA A 124 -1.20 0.57 -3.80
CA ALA A 124 -1.33 -0.83 -3.41
C ALA A 124 -2.71 -1.13 -2.79
N LEU A 125 -3.23 -0.24 -1.92
CA LEU A 125 -4.57 -0.38 -1.35
C LEU A 125 -5.65 -0.31 -2.44
N SER A 126 -5.53 0.62 -3.38
CA SER A 126 -6.47 0.72 -4.51
C SER A 126 -6.50 -0.57 -5.35
N ASP A 127 -5.34 -1.21 -5.54
CA ASP A 127 -5.28 -2.49 -6.24
C ASP A 127 -5.96 -3.62 -5.42
N TYR A 128 -5.72 -3.71 -4.10
CA TYR A 128 -6.44 -4.68 -3.25
C TYR A 128 -7.95 -4.41 -3.22
N ASP A 129 -8.38 -3.15 -3.19
CA ASP A 129 -9.79 -2.78 -3.28
C ASP A 129 -10.38 -3.28 -4.60
N ARG A 130 -9.64 -3.13 -5.71
CA ARG A 130 -10.08 -3.63 -7.02
C ARG A 130 -10.18 -5.16 -7.06
N VAL A 131 -9.26 -5.88 -6.45
CA VAL A 131 -9.35 -7.35 -6.30
C VAL A 131 -10.65 -7.74 -5.58
N ILE A 132 -10.96 -7.06 -4.49
CA ILE A 132 -12.16 -7.34 -3.66
C ILE A 132 -13.45 -6.95 -4.39
N GLU A 133 -13.43 -5.89 -5.22
CA GLU A 133 -14.54 -5.55 -6.11
C GLU A 133 -14.80 -6.65 -7.14
N LEU A 134 -13.74 -7.22 -7.73
CA LEU A 134 -13.84 -8.31 -8.70
C LEU A 134 -14.24 -9.64 -8.04
N ILE A 135 -13.69 -9.94 -6.90
CA ILE A 135 -13.91 -11.16 -6.14
C ILE A 135 -14.11 -10.81 -4.66
N PRO A 136 -15.35 -10.52 -4.20
CA PRO A 136 -15.61 -10.11 -2.81
C PRO A 136 -15.17 -11.12 -1.76
N GLU A 137 -15.13 -12.40 -2.11
CA GLU A 137 -14.73 -13.50 -1.23
C GLU A 137 -13.22 -13.79 -1.24
N HIS A 138 -12.41 -12.95 -1.85
CA HIS A 138 -10.96 -13.16 -2.01
C HIS A 138 -10.22 -12.91 -0.68
N PHE A 139 -10.16 -13.95 0.16
CA PHE A 139 -9.66 -13.82 1.54
C PHE A 139 -8.21 -13.35 1.62
N VAL A 140 -7.34 -13.75 0.66
CA VAL A 140 -5.93 -13.29 0.61
C VAL A 140 -5.83 -11.78 0.38
N ALA A 141 -6.71 -11.23 -0.46
CA ALA A 141 -6.74 -9.78 -0.70
C ALA A 141 -7.18 -9.03 0.57
N HIS A 142 -8.22 -9.51 1.27
CA HIS A 142 -8.62 -8.95 2.57
C HIS A 142 -7.50 -9.06 3.59
N TYR A 143 -6.85 -10.21 3.68
CA TYR A 143 -5.74 -10.41 4.61
C TYR A 143 -4.58 -9.45 4.32
N ASN A 144 -4.11 -9.38 3.07
CA ASN A 144 -3.00 -8.51 2.68
C ASN A 144 -3.34 -7.02 2.80
N ARG A 145 -4.59 -6.64 2.48
CA ARG A 145 -5.09 -5.28 2.70
C ARG A 145 -5.12 -4.94 4.18
N GLY A 146 -5.58 -5.86 5.03
CA GLY A 146 -5.59 -5.72 6.49
C GLY A 146 -4.18 -5.51 7.05
N LEU A 147 -3.20 -6.30 6.59
CA LEU A 147 -1.80 -6.12 6.96
C LEU A 147 -1.27 -4.74 6.54
N LEU A 148 -1.53 -4.33 5.30
CA LEU A 148 -1.09 -3.03 4.80
C LEU A 148 -1.75 -1.87 5.57
N ARG A 149 -3.06 -1.96 5.84
CA ARG A 149 -3.79 -0.99 6.68
C ARG A 149 -3.21 -0.91 8.09
N THR A 150 -2.86 -2.06 8.68
CA THR A 150 -2.17 -2.10 9.97
C THR A 150 -0.82 -1.39 9.93
N PHE A 151 -0.06 -1.61 8.87
CA PHE A 151 1.25 -1.01 8.67
C PHE A 151 1.18 0.51 8.56
N ILE A 152 0.20 1.05 7.83
CA ILE A 152 -0.01 2.49 7.69
C ILE A 152 -0.73 3.13 8.89
N GLY A 153 -1.28 2.31 9.79
CA GLY A 153 -1.93 2.77 11.03
C GLY A 153 -3.45 2.87 10.98
N ASP A 154 -4.09 2.41 9.91
CA ASP A 154 -5.55 2.33 9.77
C ASP A 154 -6.10 1.07 10.46
N ASP A 155 -6.02 1.07 11.81
CA ASP A 155 -6.32 -0.12 12.61
C ASP A 155 -7.78 -0.54 12.54
N ASN A 156 -8.72 0.42 12.45
CA ASN A 156 -10.15 0.10 12.44
C ASN A 156 -10.56 -0.63 11.17
N ARG A 157 -10.10 -0.15 10.00
CA ARG A 157 -10.38 -0.83 8.73
C ARG A 157 -9.59 -2.13 8.59
N ALA A 158 -8.39 -2.20 9.18
CA ALA A 158 -7.63 -3.44 9.26
C ALA A 158 -8.35 -4.51 10.09
N LEU A 159 -8.99 -4.14 11.23
CA LEU A 159 -9.80 -5.06 12.02
C LEU A 159 -10.96 -5.64 11.20
N SER A 160 -11.65 -4.82 10.41
CA SER A 160 -12.75 -5.27 9.55
C SER A 160 -12.26 -6.31 8.51
N ASP A 161 -11.06 -6.10 7.95
CA ASP A 161 -10.48 -7.07 7.02
C ASP A 161 -10.16 -8.41 7.71
N PHE A 162 -9.54 -8.40 8.90
CA PHE A 162 -9.27 -9.64 9.64
C PHE A 162 -10.55 -10.31 10.18
N ASP A 163 -11.58 -9.54 10.54
CA ASP A 163 -12.89 -10.08 10.92
C ASP A 163 -13.53 -10.81 9.73
N PHE A 164 -13.42 -10.26 8.51
CA PHE A 164 -13.88 -10.93 7.30
C PHE A 164 -13.15 -12.27 7.09
N VAL A 165 -11.81 -12.25 7.15
CA VAL A 165 -10.99 -13.47 6.99
C VAL A 165 -11.39 -14.53 8.00
N LEU A 166 -11.55 -14.16 9.28
CA LEU A 166 -11.91 -15.10 10.35
C LEU A 166 -13.37 -15.57 10.31
N LYS A 167 -14.27 -14.82 9.66
CA LYS A 167 -15.63 -15.26 9.38
C LYS A 167 -15.64 -16.39 8.35
N LYS A 168 -14.76 -16.33 7.34
CA LYS A 168 -14.63 -17.35 6.30
C LYS A 168 -13.75 -18.52 6.74
N GLU A 169 -12.66 -18.23 7.43
CA GLU A 169 -11.69 -19.20 7.93
C GLU A 169 -11.51 -19.05 9.45
N PRO A 170 -12.42 -19.61 10.28
CA PRO A 170 -12.35 -19.48 11.73
C PRO A 170 -11.07 -20.03 12.37
N ASN A 171 -10.41 -20.96 11.70
CA ASN A 171 -9.18 -21.58 12.15
C ASN A 171 -7.91 -20.88 11.65
N ASN A 172 -8.01 -19.77 10.93
CA ASN A 172 -6.85 -19.02 10.46
C ASN A 172 -6.14 -18.36 11.64
N THR A 173 -5.08 -19.02 12.10
CA THR A 173 -4.32 -18.59 13.30
C THR A 173 -3.58 -17.28 13.08
N LEU A 174 -3.14 -17.00 11.85
CA LEU A 174 -2.50 -15.78 11.44
C LEU A 174 -3.40 -14.56 11.57
N ALA A 175 -4.54 -14.62 10.90
CA ALA A 175 -5.51 -13.55 10.96
C ALA A 175 -5.94 -13.29 12.42
N ARG A 176 -6.12 -14.38 13.22
CA ARG A 176 -6.45 -14.27 14.64
C ARG A 176 -5.35 -13.60 15.46
N TYR A 177 -4.09 -13.95 15.18
CA TYR A 177 -2.97 -13.35 15.88
C TYR A 177 -2.83 -11.85 15.57
N ASN A 178 -2.89 -11.48 14.29
CA ASN A 178 -2.85 -10.08 13.87
C ASN A 178 -4.04 -9.29 14.42
N ARG A 179 -5.25 -9.88 14.42
CA ARG A 179 -6.42 -9.25 15.03
C ARG A 179 -6.27 -9.06 16.53
N ALA A 180 -5.71 -10.03 17.24
CA ALA A 180 -5.45 -9.90 18.69
C ALA A 180 -4.52 -8.73 19.01
N ILE A 181 -3.41 -8.60 18.28
CA ILE A 181 -2.49 -7.47 18.42
C ILE A 181 -3.18 -6.13 18.10
N LEU A 182 -3.99 -6.07 17.04
CA LEU A 182 -4.74 -4.87 16.70
C LEU A 182 -5.74 -4.48 17.78
N ARG A 183 -6.53 -5.46 18.29
CA ARG A 183 -7.49 -5.26 19.37
C ARG A 183 -6.82 -4.75 20.64
N GLU A 184 -5.64 -5.29 20.99
CA GLU A 184 -4.82 -4.75 22.09
C GLU A 184 -4.43 -3.29 21.82
N ARG A 185 -4.00 -2.99 20.61
CA ARG A 185 -3.54 -1.65 20.21
C ARG A 185 -4.67 -0.60 20.22
N VAL A 186 -5.90 -0.99 19.85
CA VAL A 186 -7.06 -0.09 19.90
C VAL A 186 -7.80 -0.09 21.24
N GLY A 187 -7.30 -0.83 22.24
CA GLY A 187 -7.88 -0.84 23.59
C GLY A 187 -8.99 -1.86 23.80
N GLN A 188 -9.29 -2.72 22.83
CA GLN A 188 -10.29 -3.80 22.97
C GLN A 188 -9.71 -5.01 23.71
N PHE A 189 -9.26 -4.80 24.95
CA PHE A 189 -8.47 -5.78 25.72
C PHE A 189 -9.20 -7.09 25.97
N ALA A 190 -10.50 -7.07 26.23
CA ALA A 190 -11.28 -8.29 26.47
C ALA A 190 -11.35 -9.17 25.20
N ALA A 191 -11.61 -8.55 24.03
CA ALA A 191 -11.64 -9.24 22.75
C ALA A 191 -10.25 -9.75 22.34
N ALA A 192 -9.19 -8.98 22.62
CA ALA A 192 -7.81 -9.40 22.40
C ALA A 192 -7.45 -10.62 23.24
N ALA A 193 -7.79 -10.62 24.53
CA ALA A 193 -7.56 -11.76 25.43
C ALA A 193 -8.31 -13.03 25.00
N ALA A 194 -9.51 -12.89 24.44
CA ALA A 194 -10.27 -13.99 23.84
C ALA A 194 -9.54 -14.58 22.63
N ASP A 195 -9.06 -13.75 21.70
CA ASP A 195 -8.30 -14.21 20.53
C ASP A 195 -7.00 -14.91 20.94
N TYR A 196 -6.23 -14.33 21.87
CA TYR A 196 -5.05 -15.00 22.43
C TYR A 196 -5.38 -16.32 23.10
N SER A 197 -6.55 -16.44 23.76
CA SER A 197 -6.96 -17.69 24.40
C SER A 197 -7.22 -18.80 23.38
N VAL A 198 -7.75 -18.48 22.21
CA VAL A 198 -7.90 -19.44 21.10
C VAL A 198 -6.53 -19.87 20.56
N LEU A 199 -5.63 -18.90 20.35
CA LEU A 199 -4.27 -19.20 19.90
C LEU A 199 -3.50 -20.09 20.88
N LEU A 200 -3.60 -19.82 22.18
CA LEU A 200 -2.90 -20.56 23.22
C LEU A 200 -3.46 -21.99 23.42
N ARG A 201 -4.71 -22.27 23.02
CA ARG A 201 -5.22 -23.64 22.93
C ARG A 201 -4.57 -24.42 21.79
N ALA A 202 -4.36 -23.75 20.65
CA ALA A 202 -3.71 -24.36 19.50
C ALA A 202 -2.18 -24.47 19.69
N TYR A 203 -1.57 -23.47 20.37
CA TYR A 203 -0.13 -23.35 20.58
C TYR A 203 0.18 -23.18 22.09
N PRO A 204 0.12 -24.25 22.92
CA PRO A 204 0.31 -24.17 24.38
C PRO A 204 1.69 -23.67 24.84
N HIS A 205 2.68 -23.71 23.97
CA HIS A 205 4.07 -23.27 24.27
C HIS A 205 4.37 -21.84 23.77
N PHE A 206 3.38 -21.14 23.23
CA PHE A 206 3.55 -19.78 22.72
C PHE A 206 3.66 -18.76 23.87
N THR A 207 4.88 -18.56 24.40
CA THR A 207 5.19 -17.73 25.57
C THR A 207 4.80 -16.26 25.36
N ALA A 208 5.07 -15.70 24.17
CA ALA A 208 4.69 -14.33 23.84
C ALA A 208 3.16 -14.12 23.87
N GLY A 209 2.38 -15.12 23.46
CA GLY A 209 0.92 -15.09 23.57
C GLY A 209 0.41 -15.03 25.01
N TYR A 210 1.07 -15.76 25.94
CA TYR A 210 0.72 -15.65 27.38
C TYR A 210 1.06 -14.26 27.91
N ALA A 211 2.22 -13.70 27.58
CA ALA A 211 2.61 -12.35 28.00
C ALA A 211 1.62 -11.29 27.49
N ALA A 212 1.24 -11.36 26.20
CA ALA A 212 0.26 -10.46 25.62
C ALA A 212 -1.12 -10.60 26.27
N ARG A 213 -1.59 -11.85 26.51
CA ARG A 213 -2.86 -12.09 27.18
C ARG A 213 -2.85 -11.59 28.62
N ALA A 214 -1.77 -11.79 29.37
CA ALA A 214 -1.60 -11.27 30.73
C ALA A 214 -1.76 -9.75 30.76
N LYS A 215 -1.10 -9.05 29.82
CA LYS A 215 -1.23 -7.59 29.69
C LYS A 215 -2.69 -7.16 29.43
N CYS A 216 -3.38 -7.85 28.53
CA CYS A 216 -4.80 -7.59 28.26
C CYS A 216 -5.65 -7.85 29.52
N ARG A 217 -5.44 -8.98 30.22
CA ARG A 217 -6.15 -9.35 31.45
C ARG A 217 -5.98 -8.33 32.57
N ARG A 218 -4.77 -7.79 32.76
CA ARG A 218 -4.54 -6.69 33.71
C ARG A 218 -5.38 -5.45 33.39
N ARG A 219 -5.49 -5.11 32.10
CA ARG A 219 -6.27 -3.95 31.65
C ARG A 219 -7.78 -4.11 31.87
N ILE A 220 -8.29 -5.33 31.91
CA ILE A 220 -9.72 -5.62 32.19
C ILE A 220 -9.98 -6.01 33.65
N GLY A 221 -8.98 -5.95 34.53
CA GLY A 221 -9.13 -6.27 35.95
C GLY A 221 -9.05 -7.77 36.30
N ASP A 222 -8.79 -8.67 35.33
CA ASP A 222 -8.56 -10.10 35.60
C ASP A 222 -7.13 -10.34 36.11
N VAL A 223 -6.89 -9.94 37.36
CA VAL A 223 -5.57 -10.05 38.00
C VAL A 223 -5.17 -11.51 38.19
N ARG A 224 -6.12 -12.40 38.56
CA ARG A 224 -5.81 -13.82 38.75
C ARG A 224 -5.38 -14.49 37.44
N GLY A 225 -6.09 -14.24 36.37
CA GLY A 225 -5.73 -14.77 35.04
C GLY A 225 -4.41 -14.20 34.54
N ALA A 226 -4.13 -12.91 34.78
CA ALA A 226 -2.86 -12.28 34.42
C ALA A 226 -1.69 -12.94 35.15
N LEU A 227 -1.77 -13.09 36.48
CA LEU A 227 -0.71 -13.74 37.30
C LEU A 227 -0.46 -15.19 36.89
N ALA A 228 -1.53 -15.95 36.53
CA ALA A 228 -1.38 -17.30 36.00
C ALA A 228 -0.60 -17.36 34.68
N ASP A 229 -0.87 -16.42 33.75
CA ASP A 229 -0.17 -16.32 32.48
C ASP A 229 1.29 -15.87 32.70
N GLU A 230 1.54 -14.88 33.54
CA GLU A 230 2.88 -14.40 33.91
C GLU A 230 3.72 -15.52 34.55
N SER A 231 3.14 -16.31 35.46
CA SER A 231 3.82 -17.46 36.06
C SER A 231 4.22 -18.51 35.01
N ARG A 232 3.44 -18.67 33.93
CA ARG A 232 3.82 -19.55 32.81
C ARG A 232 4.97 -18.99 32.01
N VAL A 233 4.97 -17.67 31.76
CA VAL A 233 6.07 -16.97 31.09
C VAL A 233 7.37 -17.10 31.91
N GLN A 234 7.30 -16.85 33.22
CA GLN A 234 8.47 -16.96 34.12
C GLN A 234 9.00 -18.40 34.15
N ARG A 235 8.13 -19.40 34.29
CA ARG A 235 8.56 -20.81 34.24
C ARG A 235 9.24 -21.14 32.91
N ALA A 236 8.69 -20.74 31.78
CA ALA A 236 9.30 -20.98 30.48
C ALA A 236 10.68 -20.28 30.35
N GLN A 237 10.86 -19.10 30.93
CA GLN A 237 12.16 -18.41 31.01
C GLN A 237 13.14 -19.15 31.90
N LEU A 238 12.73 -19.58 33.09
CA LEU A 238 13.56 -20.36 34.00
C LEU A 238 13.97 -21.71 33.38
N ASP A 239 13.02 -22.41 32.76
CA ASP A 239 13.29 -23.65 32.02
C ASP A 239 14.30 -23.43 30.88
N PHE A 240 14.28 -22.28 30.25
CA PHE A 240 15.29 -21.90 29.27
C PHE A 240 16.67 -21.73 29.90
N PHE A 241 16.76 -21.01 31.02
CA PHE A 241 18.01 -20.79 31.71
C PHE A 241 18.61 -22.08 32.30
N PHE A 242 17.80 -22.91 32.94
CA PHE A 242 18.25 -24.15 33.57
C PHE A 242 18.41 -25.31 32.59
N ASN A 243 17.64 -25.38 31.52
CA ASN A 243 17.70 -26.45 30.52
C ASN A 243 18.52 -26.11 29.26
N ALA A 244 19.18 -24.96 29.22
CA ALA A 244 20.15 -24.64 28.16
C ALA A 244 21.28 -25.68 28.05
N ARG A 245 21.43 -26.54 29.07
CA ARG A 245 22.36 -27.68 29.12
C ARG A 245 21.74 -29.00 28.57
N ARG A 246 20.42 -29.13 28.33
CA ARG A 246 19.78 -30.38 27.87
C ARG A 246 19.25 -30.26 26.43
N LYS A 247 19.84 -31.03 25.51
CA LYS A 247 19.56 -31.05 24.07
C LYS A 247 18.12 -31.43 23.66
N SER A 248 17.30 -32.03 24.56
CA SER A 248 15.96 -32.54 24.19
C SER A 248 14.85 -31.48 24.17
N VAL A 249 14.97 -30.41 24.99
CA VAL A 249 13.97 -29.34 25.07
C VAL A 249 14.01 -28.41 23.85
N LYS A 250 15.14 -28.34 23.14
CA LYS A 250 15.32 -27.58 21.91
C LYS A 250 14.34 -27.99 20.77
N LYS A 251 13.91 -29.26 20.71
CA LYS A 251 13.05 -29.76 19.61
C LYS A 251 11.58 -29.32 19.72
N VAL A 252 11.02 -29.26 20.91
CA VAL A 252 9.60 -28.90 21.11
C VAL A 252 9.41 -27.38 21.00
N ARG A 253 10.37 -26.61 21.52
CA ARG A 253 10.36 -25.14 21.44
C ARG A 253 10.53 -24.61 20.02
N LYS A 254 11.41 -25.24 19.24
CA LYS A 254 11.61 -24.91 17.82
C LYS A 254 10.35 -25.11 16.97
N ARG A 255 9.46 -26.04 17.34
CA ARG A 255 8.23 -26.32 16.57
C ARG A 255 7.13 -25.25 16.77
N SER A 256 6.95 -24.72 17.98
CA SER A 256 5.87 -23.75 18.25
C SER A 256 6.22 -22.31 17.84
N GLU A 257 7.49 -21.90 18.08
CA GLU A 257 7.96 -20.58 17.66
C GLU A 257 8.15 -20.52 16.14
N HIS A 258 8.66 -21.59 15.54
CA HIS A 258 8.88 -21.67 14.08
C HIS A 258 7.58 -21.69 13.27
N ALA A 259 6.52 -22.28 13.82
CA ALA A 259 5.20 -22.25 13.18
C ALA A 259 4.60 -20.83 13.17
N LEU A 260 4.86 -20.00 14.21
CA LEU A 260 4.39 -18.61 14.27
C LEU A 260 5.33 -17.64 13.53
N GLU A 261 6.64 -17.93 13.46
CA GLU A 261 7.59 -17.16 12.66
C GLU A 261 7.37 -17.33 11.16
N GLN A 262 6.85 -18.47 10.70
CA GLN A 262 6.41 -18.65 9.32
C GLN A 262 5.24 -17.74 8.94
N TYR A 263 4.53 -17.23 9.93
CA TYR A 263 3.40 -16.35 9.76
C TYR A 263 3.77 -14.85 9.58
N ASP A 264 5.02 -14.50 9.52
CA ASP A 264 5.47 -13.13 9.25
C ASP A 264 5.43 -12.74 7.77
N GLN A 265 5.03 -13.66 6.91
CA GLN A 265 5.01 -13.47 5.47
C GLN A 265 3.61 -13.12 4.97
N LEU A 266 3.52 -12.29 3.93
CA LEU A 266 2.29 -12.11 3.18
C LEU A 266 1.86 -13.46 2.62
N ILE A 267 0.57 -13.80 2.78
CA ILE A 267 0.03 -14.99 2.15
C ILE A 267 -0.03 -14.71 0.65
N GLU A 268 0.65 -15.54 -0.12
CA GLU A 268 0.45 -15.64 -1.56
C GLU A 268 -0.61 -16.68 -1.84
N GLU A 269 -1.46 -16.40 -2.82
CA GLU A 269 -2.36 -17.41 -3.34
C GLU A 269 -1.52 -18.52 -3.96
N GLU A 270 -1.77 -19.76 -3.55
CA GLU A 270 -1.08 -20.94 -4.08
C GLU A 270 -1.42 -21.14 -5.55
N VAL A 271 -0.77 -20.39 -6.42
CA VAL A 271 -0.73 -20.72 -7.85
C VAL A 271 0.47 -21.62 -8.17
N ASP A 272 1.45 -21.70 -7.26
CA ASP A 272 2.57 -22.66 -7.37
C ASP A 272 3.29 -22.83 -6.02
N SER A 273 3.31 -24.03 -5.50
CA SER A 273 3.76 -24.48 -4.18
C SER A 273 5.26 -24.35 -3.87
N ALA A 274 5.98 -23.41 -4.47
CA ALA A 274 7.44 -23.32 -4.31
C ALA A 274 8.02 -21.91 -4.10
N ARG A 275 7.22 -20.86 -3.89
CA ARG A 275 7.77 -19.50 -3.90
C ARG A 275 7.36 -18.68 -2.67
N THR A 276 8.20 -18.71 -1.66
CA THR A 276 8.14 -17.77 -0.52
C THR A 276 8.53 -16.37 -0.98
N PHE A 277 7.58 -15.45 -1.00
CA PHE A 277 7.86 -14.02 -1.14
C PHE A 277 8.31 -13.45 0.20
N ILE A 278 9.58 -13.13 0.32
CA ILE A 278 10.10 -12.34 1.43
C ILE A 278 9.86 -10.87 1.07
N THR A 279 8.80 -10.28 1.60
CA THR A 279 8.63 -8.83 1.54
C THR A 279 9.30 -8.19 2.75
N ALA A 280 9.65 -6.90 2.66
CA ALA A 280 10.10 -6.11 3.82
C ALA A 280 9.01 -5.96 4.89
N TYR A 281 7.87 -6.59 4.68
CA TYR A 281 6.68 -6.59 5.49
C TYR A 281 6.58 -7.90 6.27
N SER A 282 6.68 -7.82 7.59
CA SER A 282 6.81 -9.00 8.46
C SER A 282 5.51 -9.73 8.75
N GLY A 283 4.38 -9.27 8.25
CA GLY A 283 3.06 -9.81 8.58
C GLY A 283 2.61 -9.57 10.02
N LYS A 284 3.41 -8.90 10.86
CA LYS A 284 3.10 -8.51 12.24
C LYS A 284 2.76 -7.03 12.34
N VAL A 285 1.86 -6.73 13.26
CA VAL A 285 1.52 -5.35 13.60
C VAL A 285 2.70 -4.68 14.29
N GLN A 286 3.19 -3.58 13.71
CA GLN A 286 4.32 -2.83 14.23
C GLN A 286 3.90 -1.48 14.81
N ASN A 287 4.49 -1.08 15.93
CA ASN A 287 4.32 0.27 16.49
C ASN A 287 5.36 1.20 15.86
N ARG A 288 4.90 2.24 15.16
CA ARG A 288 5.76 3.28 14.61
C ARG A 288 5.74 4.53 15.49
N LYS A 289 6.90 5.13 15.68
CA LYS A 289 6.99 6.51 16.15
C LYS A 289 6.55 7.43 15.03
N VAL A 290 5.77 8.44 15.34
CA VAL A 290 5.27 9.42 14.38
C VAL A 290 5.58 10.80 14.89
N ASP A 291 6.30 11.57 14.09
CA ASP A 291 6.61 12.95 14.39
C ASP A 291 5.45 13.87 13.97
N ARG A 292 5.19 14.91 14.76
CA ARG A 292 4.18 15.94 14.46
C ARG A 292 4.78 16.96 13.51
N VAL A 293 4.96 16.58 12.25
CA VAL A 293 5.61 17.40 11.23
C VAL A 293 4.59 17.80 10.17
N PHE A 294 4.60 19.07 9.79
CA PHE A 294 3.83 19.57 8.66
C PHE A 294 4.28 18.90 7.36
N LEU A 295 3.31 18.66 6.48
CA LEU A 295 3.60 18.34 5.10
C LEU A 295 4.13 19.59 4.40
N ALA A 296 5.06 19.38 3.46
CA ALA A 296 5.69 20.47 2.73
C ALA A 296 4.69 21.28 1.89
N PRO A 297 5.01 22.55 1.59
CA PRO A 297 4.25 23.34 0.64
C PRO A 297 4.32 22.75 -0.77
N PHE A 298 3.33 23.06 -1.58
CA PHE A 298 3.27 22.60 -2.95
C PHE A 298 4.28 23.32 -3.84
N ARG A 299 4.95 22.55 -4.69
CA ARG A 299 5.90 23.01 -5.70
C ARG A 299 5.49 22.46 -7.06
N VAL A 300 5.76 23.19 -8.12
CA VAL A 300 5.69 22.66 -9.49
C VAL A 300 6.96 21.89 -9.75
N ILE A 301 6.85 20.59 -9.98
CA ILE A 301 7.97 19.70 -10.28
C ILE A 301 7.80 19.18 -11.70
N ALA A 302 8.87 19.25 -12.51
CA ALA A 302 8.89 18.60 -13.81
C ALA A 302 8.85 17.07 -13.65
N ALA A 303 8.24 16.38 -14.61
CA ALA A 303 8.05 14.92 -14.54
C ALA A 303 9.35 14.11 -14.42
N ALA A 304 10.51 14.71 -14.70
CA ALA A 304 11.83 14.10 -14.60
C ALA A 304 12.38 14.02 -13.16
N ASP A 305 11.84 14.78 -12.21
CA ASP A 305 12.32 14.84 -10.82
C ASP A 305 11.63 13.77 -9.94
N THR A 306 11.80 12.51 -10.27
CA THR A 306 11.10 11.38 -9.68
C THR A 306 11.67 10.90 -8.34
N VAL A 307 12.57 11.63 -7.69
CA VAL A 307 13.39 11.08 -6.58
C VAL A 307 12.96 11.55 -5.20
N SER A 308 11.87 12.26 -5.02
CA SER A 308 11.51 12.67 -3.68
C SER A 308 10.16 12.09 -3.23
N ASP A 309 10.12 11.63 -1.99
CA ASP A 309 8.94 11.29 -1.18
C ASP A 309 7.89 12.43 -1.08
N HIS A 310 8.08 13.49 -1.83
CA HIS A 310 7.24 14.65 -1.85
C HIS A 310 6.14 14.44 -2.87
N ARG A 311 4.91 14.38 -2.37
CA ARG A 311 3.73 14.50 -3.20
C ARG A 311 3.85 15.79 -3.99
N SER A 312 4.10 15.65 -5.28
CA SER A 312 4.37 16.78 -6.15
C SER A 312 3.14 17.69 -6.26
N VAL A 313 3.38 18.97 -6.37
CA VAL A 313 2.36 19.98 -6.71
C VAL A 313 1.60 19.63 -7.98
N LEU A 314 2.21 18.90 -8.90
CA LEU A 314 1.55 18.37 -10.08
C LEU A 314 0.31 17.56 -9.73
N TYR A 315 0.34 16.76 -8.67
CA TYR A 315 -0.85 16.02 -8.21
C TYR A 315 -1.95 16.97 -7.73
N LEU A 316 -1.60 18.07 -7.09
CA LEU A 316 -2.57 19.05 -6.60
C LEU A 316 -2.97 20.09 -7.63
N SER A 317 -2.07 20.47 -8.49
CA SER A 317 -2.43 21.27 -9.67
C SER A 317 -3.42 20.49 -10.54
N VAL A 318 -3.27 19.18 -10.67
CA VAL A 318 -4.25 18.32 -11.34
C VAL A 318 -5.52 18.18 -10.52
N SER A 319 -5.46 18.09 -9.19
CA SER A 319 -6.65 18.01 -8.35
C SER A 319 -7.35 19.35 -8.11
N GLY A 320 -6.61 20.47 -8.13
CA GLY A 320 -7.12 21.83 -7.97
C GLY A 320 -7.31 22.54 -9.31
N THR A 321 -6.33 23.35 -9.69
CA THR A 321 -6.42 24.27 -10.84
C THR A 321 -6.45 23.56 -12.20
N LEU A 322 -5.77 22.43 -12.36
CA LEU A 322 -5.77 21.69 -13.62
C LEU A 322 -6.99 20.82 -13.83
N LYS A 323 -7.73 20.50 -12.79
CA LYS A 323 -9.00 19.77 -12.91
C LYS A 323 -10.08 20.58 -13.62
N GLU A 324 -10.07 21.90 -13.46
CA GLU A 324 -10.98 22.82 -14.15
C GLU A 324 -10.65 22.91 -15.65
N HIS A 325 -9.41 22.59 -16.03
CA HIS A 325 -8.92 22.59 -17.42
C HIS A 325 -8.62 21.19 -17.97
N LYS A 326 -9.25 20.16 -17.42
CA LYS A 326 -9.03 18.74 -17.75
C LYS A 326 -9.19 18.42 -19.24
N ALA A 327 -9.96 19.21 -19.98
CA ALA A 327 -10.15 19.06 -21.41
C ALA A 327 -8.93 19.48 -22.24
N GLU A 328 -8.05 20.35 -21.68
CA GLU A 328 -6.86 20.86 -22.37
C GLU A 328 -5.59 20.09 -22.00
N VAL A 329 -5.60 19.41 -20.84
CA VAL A 329 -4.49 18.60 -20.35
C VAL A 329 -5.01 17.19 -20.15
N SER A 330 -4.80 16.32 -21.12
CA SER A 330 -5.28 14.93 -21.11
C SER A 330 -4.44 14.05 -20.17
N ALA A 331 -4.50 14.35 -18.85
CA ALA A 331 -3.91 13.52 -17.81
C ALA A 331 -5.00 12.95 -16.91
N GLU A 332 -4.98 11.65 -16.68
CA GLU A 332 -5.88 11.01 -15.72
C GLU A 332 -5.45 11.34 -14.28
N PRO A 333 -6.39 11.27 -13.30
CA PRO A 333 -6.05 11.46 -11.89
C PRO A 333 -4.95 10.48 -11.47
N GLY A 334 -3.79 11.01 -11.08
CA GLY A 334 -2.61 10.23 -10.71
C GLY A 334 -1.57 10.01 -11.81
N GLU A 335 -1.82 10.46 -13.05
CA GLU A 335 -0.80 10.52 -14.08
C GLU A 335 0.02 11.81 -13.96
N MET A 336 1.35 11.67 -14.12
CA MET A 336 2.25 12.83 -14.18
C MET A 336 2.10 13.49 -15.55
N ILE A 337 1.82 14.79 -15.56
CA ILE A 337 1.80 15.59 -16.78
C ILE A 337 3.23 15.74 -17.28
N SER A 338 3.47 15.56 -18.58
CA SER A 338 4.78 15.83 -19.16
C SER A 338 5.15 17.32 -19.03
N ALA A 339 6.43 17.62 -18.91
CA ALA A 339 6.92 19.01 -18.87
C ALA A 339 6.43 19.84 -20.07
N ASP A 340 6.35 19.23 -21.25
CA ASP A 340 5.86 19.87 -22.47
C ASP A 340 4.35 20.20 -22.42
N GLN A 341 3.54 19.31 -21.89
CA GLN A 341 2.11 19.54 -21.71
C GLN A 341 1.85 20.65 -20.69
N LEU A 342 2.57 20.64 -19.57
CA LEU A 342 2.51 21.71 -18.56
C LEU A 342 2.94 23.05 -19.15
N HIS A 343 4.04 23.08 -19.90
CA HIS A 343 4.56 24.29 -20.54
C HIS A 343 3.60 24.87 -21.58
N LYS A 344 2.99 24.03 -22.42
CA LYS A 344 1.96 24.43 -23.39
C LYS A 344 0.73 25.02 -22.71
N TRP A 345 0.26 24.40 -21.62
CA TRP A 345 -0.88 24.88 -20.86
C TRP A 345 -0.57 26.22 -20.14
N LEU A 346 0.60 26.34 -19.50
CA LEU A 346 1.01 27.57 -18.83
C LEU A 346 1.13 28.75 -19.82
N LYS A 347 1.60 28.53 -21.05
CA LYS A 347 1.65 29.57 -22.08
C LYS A 347 0.29 30.16 -22.43
N SER A 348 -0.78 29.38 -22.37
CA SER A 348 -2.13 29.86 -22.65
C SER A 348 -2.79 30.59 -21.46
N ASN A 349 -2.21 30.48 -20.25
CA ASN A 349 -2.79 31.02 -18.99
C ASN A 349 -1.78 31.87 -18.20
N LEU A 350 -1.44 33.04 -18.70
CA LEU A 350 -0.39 33.90 -18.12
C LEU A 350 -0.62 34.30 -16.66
N VAL A 351 -1.88 34.53 -16.25
CA VAL A 351 -2.22 34.89 -14.87
C VAL A 351 -1.95 33.71 -13.92
N VAL A 352 -2.37 32.52 -14.34
CA VAL A 352 -2.13 31.26 -13.60
C VAL A 352 -0.63 30.98 -13.53
N GLN A 353 0.08 31.17 -14.65
CA GLN A 353 1.54 31.01 -14.72
C GLN A 353 2.24 31.92 -13.71
N ARG A 354 1.88 33.19 -13.67
CA ARG A 354 2.48 34.18 -12.75
C ARG A 354 2.21 33.81 -11.29
N ALA A 355 0.98 33.42 -10.96
CA ALA A 355 0.62 32.99 -9.61
C ALA A 355 1.39 31.74 -9.18
N LEU A 356 1.54 30.76 -10.07
CA LEU A 356 2.34 29.54 -9.82
C LEU A 356 3.81 29.86 -9.58
N PHE A 357 4.43 30.75 -10.37
CA PHE A 357 5.81 31.15 -10.17
C PHE A 357 6.04 31.84 -8.83
N LEU A 358 5.14 32.75 -8.45
CA LEU A 358 5.22 33.41 -7.13
C LEU A 358 5.07 32.40 -5.99
N ALA A 359 4.16 31.45 -6.11
CA ALA A 359 3.98 30.38 -5.11
C ALA A 359 5.20 29.47 -5.03
N GLN A 360 5.83 29.14 -6.15
CA GLN A 360 7.03 28.33 -6.19
C GLN A 360 8.23 29.06 -5.59
N GLU A 361 8.41 30.33 -5.93
CA GLU A 361 9.44 31.18 -5.33
C GLU A 361 9.27 31.24 -3.81
N ALA A 362 8.05 31.49 -3.32
CA ALA A 362 7.74 31.49 -1.90
C ALA A 362 8.06 30.15 -1.23
N ALA A 363 7.77 29.01 -1.90
CA ALA A 363 8.02 27.67 -1.35
C ALA A 363 9.52 27.27 -1.36
N MET A 364 10.37 28.02 -2.06
CA MET A 364 11.81 27.82 -2.11
C MET A 364 12.59 28.70 -1.12
N LEU A 365 11.94 29.70 -0.55
CA LEU A 365 12.58 30.58 0.42
C LEU A 365 12.84 29.84 1.74
N PRO A 366 13.98 30.08 2.39
CA PRO A 366 14.26 29.52 3.70
C PRO A 366 13.36 30.17 4.77
N ASN A 367 13.21 29.47 5.91
CA ASN A 367 12.30 29.91 7.00
C ASN A 367 12.63 31.29 7.54
N GLU A 368 13.89 31.76 7.47
CA GLU A 368 14.33 33.08 7.90
C GLU A 368 13.74 34.21 7.03
N ARG A 369 13.31 33.88 5.80
CA ARG A 369 12.68 34.81 4.86
C ARG A 369 11.18 34.56 4.70
N ALA A 370 10.53 34.10 5.73
CA ALA A 370 9.11 33.74 5.68
C ALA A 370 8.19 34.92 5.42
N ASP A 371 8.52 36.11 5.89
CA ASP A 371 7.71 37.31 5.61
C ASP A 371 7.71 37.64 4.12
N GLU A 372 8.83 37.47 3.46
CA GLU A 372 8.92 37.62 2.01
C GLU A 372 8.13 36.55 1.28
N ALA A 373 8.19 35.28 1.75
CA ALA A 373 7.37 34.21 1.22
C ALA A 373 5.86 34.51 1.34
N LEU A 374 5.44 35.05 2.48
CA LEU A 374 4.05 35.46 2.70
C LEU A 374 3.62 36.62 1.77
N GLN A 375 4.52 37.58 1.50
CA GLN A 375 4.24 38.67 0.54
C GLN A 375 4.08 38.13 -0.90
N LEU A 376 4.93 37.17 -1.31
CA LEU A 376 4.80 36.51 -2.61
C LEU A 376 3.49 35.74 -2.74
N LEU A 377 3.11 35.00 -1.69
CA LEU A 377 1.86 34.26 -1.65
C LEU A 377 0.65 35.21 -1.63
N GLU A 378 0.73 36.37 -0.99
CA GLU A 378 -0.34 37.39 -1.01
C GLU A 378 -0.54 37.91 -2.43
N LYS A 379 0.54 38.27 -3.14
CA LYS A 379 0.49 38.65 -4.57
C LYS A 379 -0.10 37.53 -5.43
N ALA A 380 0.26 36.28 -5.16
CA ALA A 380 -0.28 35.13 -5.88
C ALA A 380 -1.78 34.94 -5.64
N THR A 381 -2.25 35.09 -4.39
CA THR A 381 -3.69 35.02 -4.04
C THR A 381 -4.50 36.14 -4.62
N GLN A 382 -3.93 37.37 -4.78
CA GLN A 382 -4.57 38.44 -5.50
C GLN A 382 -4.78 38.13 -6.99
N LEU A 383 -3.83 37.42 -7.61
CA LEU A 383 -3.95 36.99 -9.00
C LEU A 383 -4.95 35.82 -9.15
N GLN A 384 -4.96 34.90 -8.19
CA GLN A 384 -5.83 33.72 -8.19
C GLN A 384 -6.50 33.51 -6.81
N PRO A 385 -7.56 34.28 -6.48
CA PRO A 385 -8.20 34.20 -5.16
C PRO A 385 -8.93 32.88 -4.87
N ASN A 386 -9.24 32.10 -5.90
CA ASN A 386 -9.92 30.81 -5.80
C ASN A 386 -8.97 29.58 -5.86
N ALA A 387 -7.66 29.80 -5.86
CA ALA A 387 -6.70 28.72 -5.92
C ALA A 387 -6.36 28.18 -4.52
N ALA A 388 -6.94 27.05 -4.15
CA ALA A 388 -6.81 26.45 -2.81
C ALA A 388 -5.36 26.22 -2.39
N TYR A 389 -4.48 25.79 -3.31
CA TYR A 389 -3.07 25.49 -3.04
C TYR A 389 -2.28 26.72 -2.55
N LEU A 390 -2.67 27.93 -2.94
CA LEU A 390 -2.00 29.17 -2.49
C LEU A 390 -2.22 29.40 -1.00
N TYR A 391 -3.45 29.21 -0.53
CA TYR A 391 -3.79 29.30 0.89
C TYR A 391 -3.17 28.15 1.69
N TYR A 392 -3.08 26.95 1.09
CA TYR A 392 -2.36 25.86 1.70
C TYR A 392 -0.88 26.20 1.90
N ASN A 393 -0.19 26.69 0.86
CA ASN A 393 1.20 27.12 0.96
C ASN A 393 1.39 28.24 2.00
N LYS A 394 0.46 29.22 2.06
CA LYS A 394 0.46 30.24 3.10
C LYS A 394 0.37 29.64 4.50
N GLY A 395 -0.51 28.66 4.70
CA GLY A 395 -0.63 27.92 5.94
C GLY A 395 0.64 27.15 6.31
N CYS A 396 1.35 26.56 5.34
CA CYS A 396 2.63 25.86 5.56
C CYS A 396 3.72 26.82 6.05
N VAL A 397 3.84 28.02 5.43
CA VAL A 397 4.81 29.04 5.84
C VAL A 397 4.51 29.53 7.26
N LEU A 398 3.24 29.84 7.55
CA LEU A 398 2.80 30.28 8.88
C LEU A 398 3.02 29.20 9.95
N GLY A 399 2.73 27.95 9.62
CA GLY A 399 2.94 26.81 10.50
C GLY A 399 4.42 26.59 10.83
N ALA A 400 5.31 26.73 9.86
CA ALA A 400 6.76 26.65 10.05
C ALA A 400 7.29 27.75 10.99
N GLN A 401 6.62 28.90 11.05
CA GLN A 401 6.90 30.04 11.94
C GLN A 401 6.29 29.88 13.34
N GLY A 402 5.52 28.81 13.58
CA GLY A 402 4.79 28.65 14.85
C GLY A 402 3.55 29.54 14.99
N ARG A 403 3.12 30.25 13.93
CA ARG A 403 1.90 31.07 13.90
C ARG A 403 0.68 30.16 13.65
N LEU A 404 0.39 29.30 14.64
CA LEU A 404 -0.51 28.16 14.48
C LEU A 404 -1.97 28.53 14.18
N ASP A 405 -2.51 29.57 14.84
CA ASP A 405 -3.88 30.01 14.59
C ASP A 405 -4.06 30.58 13.18
N GLU A 406 -3.11 31.39 12.71
CA GLU A 406 -3.12 31.93 11.36
C GLU A 406 -2.94 30.84 10.31
N ALA A 407 -2.09 29.86 10.59
CA ALA A 407 -1.92 28.68 9.72
C ALA A 407 -3.23 27.90 9.60
N ARG A 408 -3.93 27.67 10.72
CA ARG A 408 -5.27 27.03 10.73
C ARG A 408 -6.30 27.81 9.92
N GLY A 409 -6.28 29.14 10.03
CA GLY A 409 -7.13 30.01 9.20
C GLY A 409 -6.85 29.85 7.71
N ALA A 410 -5.57 29.83 7.32
CA ALA A 410 -5.16 29.66 5.94
C ALA A 410 -5.55 28.26 5.40
N PHE A 411 -5.31 27.18 6.16
CA PHE A 411 -5.77 25.84 5.79
C PHE A 411 -7.29 25.73 5.70
N THR A 412 -8.03 26.42 6.58
CA THR A 412 -9.49 26.46 6.51
C THR A 412 -9.95 27.13 5.23
N LYS A 413 -9.32 28.23 4.81
CA LYS A 413 -9.62 28.88 3.54
C LYS A 413 -9.31 27.95 2.36
N ALA A 414 -8.20 27.24 2.39
CA ALA A 414 -7.87 26.22 1.37
C ALA A 414 -8.96 25.14 1.27
N LEU A 415 -9.46 24.65 2.41
CA LEU A 415 -10.50 23.63 2.47
C LEU A 415 -11.89 24.11 2.07
N THR A 416 -12.19 25.41 2.21
CA THR A 416 -13.43 25.99 1.66
C THR A 416 -13.41 26.03 0.14
N LEU A 417 -12.23 26.14 -0.47
CA LEU A 417 -12.05 26.15 -1.92
C LEU A 417 -11.92 24.73 -2.49
N ASP A 418 -11.22 23.85 -1.79
CA ASP A 418 -11.11 22.43 -2.15
C ASP A 418 -11.27 21.55 -0.91
N ASN A 419 -12.44 21.00 -0.70
CA ASN A 419 -12.77 20.11 0.43
C ASN A 419 -12.20 18.69 0.30
N ARG A 420 -11.44 18.39 -0.76
CA ARG A 420 -10.74 17.12 -0.97
C ARG A 420 -9.23 17.23 -0.75
N MET A 421 -8.73 18.40 -0.36
CA MET A 421 -7.31 18.60 -0.11
C MET A 421 -6.88 17.89 1.19
N ALA A 422 -6.42 16.65 1.05
CA ALA A 422 -6.02 15.81 2.18
C ALA A 422 -4.91 16.44 3.02
N GLU A 423 -3.97 17.10 2.36
CA GLU A 423 -2.82 17.77 2.94
C GLU A 423 -3.23 18.95 3.84
N ALA A 424 -4.25 19.69 3.44
CA ALA A 424 -4.76 20.81 4.24
C ALA A 424 -5.46 20.31 5.52
N TYR A 425 -6.23 19.23 5.44
CA TYR A 425 -6.76 18.56 6.63
C TYR A 425 -5.65 18.07 7.54
N TYR A 426 -4.65 17.39 6.98
CA TYR A 426 -3.52 16.88 7.77
C TYR A 426 -2.79 18.02 8.49
N ASN A 427 -2.39 19.06 7.77
CA ASN A 427 -1.63 20.18 8.32
C ASN A 427 -2.45 21.00 9.32
N ARG A 428 -3.78 21.18 9.11
CA ARG A 428 -4.65 21.84 10.08
C ARG A 428 -4.77 21.01 11.36
N GLY A 429 -4.87 19.69 11.25
CA GLY A 429 -4.85 18.79 12.38
C GLY A 429 -3.51 18.79 13.13
N VAL A 430 -2.37 18.85 12.43
CA VAL A 430 -1.03 18.98 13.04
C VAL A 430 -0.93 20.32 13.78
N ALA A 431 -1.38 21.43 13.18
CA ALA A 431 -1.39 22.74 13.83
C ALA A 431 -2.20 22.72 15.12
N ALA A 432 -3.37 22.08 15.12
CA ALA A 432 -4.20 21.91 16.31
C ALA A 432 -3.48 21.05 17.40
N LEU A 433 -2.76 19.99 17.02
CA LEU A 433 -1.98 19.19 17.97
C LEU A 433 -0.81 19.96 18.58
N LEU A 434 -0.13 20.79 17.80
CA LEU A 434 0.98 21.61 18.27
C LEU A 434 0.49 22.70 19.23
N ASP A 435 -0.72 23.21 18.99
CA ASP A 435 -1.42 24.18 19.85
C ASP A 435 -2.09 23.56 21.10
N GLY A 436 -1.92 22.25 21.31
CA GLY A 436 -2.51 21.54 22.44
C GLY A 436 -4.00 21.19 22.30
N ARG A 437 -4.64 21.52 21.17
CA ARG A 437 -6.06 21.28 20.90
C ARG A 437 -6.29 19.91 20.29
N ALA A 438 -5.98 18.86 21.04
CA ALA A 438 -6.03 17.49 20.54
C ALA A 438 -7.44 17.05 20.06
N ALA A 439 -8.51 17.55 20.72
CA ALA A 439 -9.89 17.25 20.33
C ALA A 439 -10.22 17.79 18.92
N ASP A 440 -9.78 19.02 18.62
CA ASP A 440 -10.03 19.67 17.33
C ASP A 440 -9.26 19.01 16.18
N ALA A 441 -8.13 18.38 16.50
CA ALA A 441 -7.29 17.70 15.51
C ALA A 441 -7.91 16.40 14.99
N LEU A 442 -8.71 15.69 15.79
CA LEU A 442 -9.20 14.35 15.47
C LEU A 442 -10.05 14.29 14.18
N PRO A 443 -11.03 15.16 13.94
CA PRO A 443 -11.83 15.15 12.71
C PRO A 443 -10.96 15.37 11.46
N ASP A 444 -10.05 16.35 11.53
CA ASP A 444 -9.17 16.69 10.43
C ASP A 444 -8.20 15.54 10.08
N LEU A 445 -7.56 14.97 11.07
CA LEU A 445 -6.66 13.82 10.88
C LEU A 445 -7.41 12.60 10.36
N SER A 446 -8.66 12.36 10.82
CA SER A 446 -9.50 11.28 10.31
C SER A 446 -9.77 11.49 8.82
N ARG A 447 -10.19 12.71 8.46
CA ARG A 447 -10.47 13.04 7.06
C ARG A 447 -9.24 12.97 6.17
N ALA A 448 -8.09 13.43 6.65
CA ALA A 448 -6.81 13.29 5.95
C ALA A 448 -6.45 11.81 5.70
N GLY A 449 -6.67 10.95 6.69
CA GLY A 449 -6.45 9.51 6.58
C GLY A 449 -7.35 8.85 5.53
N GLU A 450 -8.65 9.17 5.53
CA GLU A 450 -9.62 8.70 4.54
C GLU A 450 -9.24 9.12 3.11
N LEU A 451 -8.70 10.33 2.96
CA LEU A 451 -8.23 10.87 1.70
C LEU A 451 -6.83 10.39 1.29
N GLY A 452 -6.23 9.46 2.05
CA GLY A 452 -4.99 8.76 1.69
C GLY A 452 -3.72 9.24 2.39
N ILE A 453 -3.80 10.15 3.37
CA ILE A 453 -2.64 10.52 4.21
C ILE A 453 -2.61 9.61 5.44
N TYR A 454 -2.21 8.37 5.25
CA TYR A 454 -2.30 7.32 6.27
C TYR A 454 -1.48 7.59 7.54
N ARG A 455 -0.40 8.40 7.46
CA ARG A 455 0.36 8.84 8.64
C ARG A 455 -0.52 9.58 9.67
N ALA A 456 -1.66 10.16 9.25
CA ALA A 456 -2.63 10.79 10.12
C ALA A 456 -3.19 9.83 11.19
N TYR A 457 -3.37 8.55 10.88
CA TYR A 457 -3.88 7.56 11.85
C TYR A 457 -2.97 7.36 13.05
N ASN A 458 -1.66 7.52 12.87
CA ASN A 458 -0.72 7.45 13.98
C ASN A 458 -0.79 8.70 14.88
N LEU A 459 -1.03 9.88 14.29
CA LEU A 459 -1.26 11.11 15.05
C LEU A 459 -2.58 11.05 15.83
N ILE A 460 -3.65 10.45 15.27
CA ILE A 460 -4.92 10.21 15.98
C ILE A 460 -4.67 9.37 17.24
N LYS A 461 -3.81 8.34 17.15
CA LYS A 461 -3.48 7.51 18.31
C LYS A 461 -2.74 8.30 19.38
N GLN A 462 -1.83 9.19 19.00
CA GLN A 462 -1.16 10.09 19.93
C GLN A 462 -2.14 11.08 20.57
N ALA A 463 -2.98 11.72 19.77
CA ALA A 463 -4.00 12.67 20.24
C ALA A 463 -4.95 12.03 21.27
N LYS A 464 -5.44 10.83 21.01
CA LYS A 464 -6.30 10.09 21.94
C LYS A 464 -5.61 9.75 23.26
N LYS A 465 -4.29 9.48 23.26
CA LYS A 465 -3.52 9.25 24.48
C LYS A 465 -3.34 10.53 25.31
N THR A 466 -3.36 11.69 24.69
CA THR A 466 -3.22 12.98 25.38
C THR A 466 -4.57 13.40 25.99
N LEU A 467 -5.70 12.90 25.49
CA LEU A 467 -7.04 13.17 26.00
C LEU A 467 -7.51 12.19 27.10
N GLN A 468 -6.80 11.09 27.30
CA GLN A 468 -6.99 10.11 28.40
C GLN A 468 -6.10 10.45 29.59
#